data_f679b6c9c657c00ef129a8ce73339090
#
_entry.id   f679b6c9c657c00ef129a8ce73339090
#
_cell.length_a   1.000
_cell.length_b   1.000
_cell.length_c   1.000
_cell.angle_alpha   90.00
_cell.angle_beta   90.00
_cell.angle_gamma   90.00
#
_symmetry.space_group_name_H-M   'P 1'
#
loop_
_entity.id
_entity.type
_entity.pdbx_description
1 polymer ?
#
loop_
_entity_poly.entity_id
_entity_poly.type
_entity_poly.pdbx_seq_one_letter_code
_entity_poly.pdbx_strand_id
1 'polypeptide(L)'
;MRRFLAFGLVFAVLLLGAALPAPAQDTLKIGAPQPMTGPDAPFGDKFKKAYGMAVEEINAKGGVNGKKIEVIIDDHQAKNAMAATVAEKLITQSKVLVLTGGRASGQAVEIASVAQRLKTPYVVDHPSADIITAKGFEWVFRNNPTGSIYPQAFNKFISEVPGAMPKSAAVVYDNSVFGKTISNSVMTFLKSKNVPIVNDEAYPVNSLDFKPAMTKVKSNNPDYLLMVAVATTDAILLTKHAKEMGVAPRAFVGFGGGFGVEDFAKELGPQSQNVFSSAAWSGNPNDATVKEFYK
;
A
#
# COMPACT_ATOMS: atom_id res chain seq x y z
N MET A 1 -1.35 -14.48 -75.67
CA MET A 1 -0.51 -14.48 -74.46
C MET A 1 -0.28 -13.11 -73.84
N ARG A 2 -0.16 -11.98 -74.55
CA ARG A 2 0.12 -10.64 -74.00
C ARG A 2 -1.05 -10.00 -73.17
N ARG A 3 -2.31 -10.40 -73.38
CA ARG A 3 -3.48 -9.85 -72.69
C ARG A 3 -3.73 -10.45 -71.31
N PHE A 4 -3.27 -11.65 -71.01
CA PHE A 4 -3.38 -12.28 -69.71
C PHE A 4 -2.32 -11.81 -68.70
N LEU A 5 -1.15 -11.35 -69.16
CA LEU A 5 -0.12 -10.77 -68.27
C LEU A 5 -0.47 -9.39 -67.73
N ALA A 6 -1.25 -8.60 -68.50
CA ALA A 6 -1.69 -7.26 -68.02
C ALA A 6 -2.74 -7.33 -66.90
N PHE A 7 -3.62 -8.35 -66.91
CA PHE A 7 -4.64 -8.54 -65.85
C PHE A 7 -4.04 -9.04 -64.52
N GLY A 8 -2.99 -9.87 -64.59
CA GLY A 8 -2.31 -10.36 -63.41
C GLY A 8 -1.54 -9.27 -62.67
N LEU A 9 -0.94 -8.30 -63.41
CA LEU A 9 -0.17 -7.21 -62.81
C LEU A 9 -1.05 -6.15 -62.09
N VAL A 10 -2.26 -5.87 -62.63
CA VAL A 10 -3.22 -4.95 -62.04
C VAL A 10 -3.82 -5.54 -60.76
N PHE A 11 -4.04 -6.86 -60.70
CA PHE A 11 -4.57 -7.51 -59.49
C PHE A 11 -3.52 -7.62 -58.39
N ALA A 12 -2.23 -7.78 -58.71
CA ALA A 12 -1.12 -7.79 -57.74
C ALA A 12 -0.85 -6.41 -57.14
N VAL A 13 -1.01 -5.31 -57.88
CA VAL A 13 -0.88 -3.93 -57.40
C VAL A 13 -2.05 -3.52 -56.50
N LEU A 14 -3.27 -4.05 -56.73
CA LEU A 14 -4.43 -3.82 -55.89
C LEU A 14 -4.33 -4.53 -54.52
N LEU A 15 -3.61 -5.64 -54.43
CA LEU A 15 -3.38 -6.34 -53.15
C LEU A 15 -2.26 -5.71 -52.31
N LEU A 16 -1.31 -4.98 -52.91
CA LEU A 16 -0.25 -4.26 -52.15
C LEU A 16 -0.72 -2.91 -51.61
N GLY A 17 -1.86 -2.36 -52.10
CA GLY A 17 -2.36 -1.04 -51.66
C GLY A 17 -3.24 -1.05 -50.42
N ALA A 18 -3.52 -2.22 -49.79
CA ALA A 18 -4.48 -2.33 -48.68
C ALA A 18 -3.87 -2.48 -47.30
N ALA A 19 -2.54 -2.38 -47.15
CA ALA A 19 -1.95 -2.27 -45.85
C ALA A 19 -2.00 -0.80 -45.39
N LEU A 20 -3.21 -0.30 -45.08
CA LEU A 20 -3.35 0.91 -44.30
C LEU A 20 -2.65 0.64 -42.94
N PRO A 21 -1.74 1.51 -42.51
CA PRO A 21 -1.22 1.38 -41.15
C PRO A 21 -2.42 1.42 -40.22
N ALA A 22 -2.64 0.34 -39.46
CA ALA A 22 -3.63 0.36 -38.40
C ALA A 22 -3.33 1.60 -37.56
N PRO A 23 -4.32 2.49 -37.31
CA PRO A 23 -4.07 3.66 -36.48
C PRO A 23 -3.43 3.16 -35.18
N ALA A 24 -2.27 3.73 -34.84
CA ALA A 24 -1.62 3.43 -33.57
C ALA A 24 -2.69 3.63 -32.50
N GLN A 25 -3.11 2.54 -31.88
CA GLN A 25 -4.18 2.59 -30.89
C GLN A 25 -3.67 3.43 -29.74
N ASP A 26 -4.20 4.66 -29.60
CA ASP A 26 -3.83 5.59 -28.53
C ASP A 26 -3.90 4.85 -27.20
N THR A 27 -2.76 4.70 -26.55
CA THR A 27 -2.65 4.01 -25.27
C THR A 27 -2.89 5.00 -24.13
N LEU A 28 -3.76 4.66 -23.19
CA LEU A 28 -3.99 5.44 -21.97
C LEU A 28 -2.89 5.11 -20.96
N LYS A 29 -2.01 6.06 -20.72
CA LYS A 29 -0.86 5.88 -19.82
C LYS A 29 -1.23 6.24 -18.40
N ILE A 30 -0.94 5.32 -17.46
CA ILE A 30 -1.09 5.46 -16.02
C ILE A 30 0.32 5.48 -15.42
N GLY A 31 0.65 6.47 -14.60
CA GLY A 31 1.94 6.56 -13.93
C GLY A 31 1.87 5.96 -12.53
N ALA A 32 2.84 5.14 -12.18
CA ALA A 32 2.91 4.51 -10.87
C ALA A 32 4.31 4.66 -10.24
N PRO A 33 4.57 5.73 -9.47
CA PRO A 33 5.75 5.80 -8.62
C PRO A 33 5.72 4.65 -7.61
N GLN A 34 6.69 3.71 -7.65
CA GLN A 34 6.74 2.54 -6.76
C GLN A 34 8.17 2.28 -6.29
N PRO A 35 8.38 1.64 -5.12
CA PRO A 35 9.71 1.28 -4.63
C PRO A 35 10.21 0.01 -5.34
N MET A 36 10.81 0.14 -6.51
CA MET A 36 11.34 -1.01 -7.25
C MET A 36 12.71 -1.45 -6.74
N THR A 37 13.39 -0.57 -5.98
CA THR A 37 14.66 -0.87 -5.28
C THR A 37 14.60 -0.39 -3.83
N GLY A 38 15.60 -0.79 -3.02
CA GLY A 38 15.67 -0.44 -1.61
C GLY A 38 14.83 -1.36 -0.71
N PRO A 39 14.60 -0.97 0.57
CA PRO A 39 14.02 -1.84 1.58
C PRO A 39 12.57 -2.27 1.29
N ASP A 40 11.84 -1.49 0.52
CA ASP A 40 10.44 -1.78 0.15
C ASP A 40 10.30 -2.45 -1.24
N ALA A 41 11.40 -2.87 -1.89
CA ALA A 41 11.37 -3.53 -3.21
C ALA A 41 10.43 -4.75 -3.29
N PRO A 42 10.32 -5.62 -2.27
CA PRO A 42 9.36 -6.72 -2.29
C PRO A 42 7.90 -6.28 -2.44
N PHE A 43 7.55 -5.09 -1.94
CA PHE A 43 6.23 -4.50 -2.19
C PHE A 43 6.10 -3.98 -3.63
N GLY A 44 7.16 -3.34 -4.16
CA GLY A 44 7.20 -2.89 -5.55
C GLY A 44 6.91 -4.03 -6.54
N ASP A 45 7.51 -5.20 -6.31
CA ASP A 45 7.26 -6.40 -7.13
C ASP A 45 5.81 -6.89 -7.05
N LYS A 46 5.20 -6.85 -5.85
CA LYS A 46 3.78 -7.20 -5.67
C LYS A 46 2.86 -6.23 -6.41
N PHE A 47 3.12 -4.92 -6.31
CA PHE A 47 2.36 -3.90 -7.07
C PHE A 47 2.53 -4.08 -8.58
N LYS A 48 3.74 -4.32 -9.06
CA LYS A 48 4.00 -4.58 -10.49
C LYS A 48 3.19 -5.76 -11.01
N LYS A 49 3.14 -6.85 -10.26
CA LYS A 49 2.32 -8.03 -10.61
C LYS A 49 0.83 -7.70 -10.63
N ALA A 50 0.32 -7.02 -9.60
CA ALA A 50 -1.09 -6.65 -9.50
C ALA A 50 -1.52 -5.71 -10.66
N TYR A 51 -0.71 -4.71 -10.96
CA TYR A 51 -0.99 -3.83 -12.12
C TYR A 51 -0.91 -4.60 -13.43
N GLY A 52 0.05 -5.52 -13.59
CA GLY A 52 0.16 -6.36 -14.78
C GLY A 52 -1.10 -7.20 -15.02
N MET A 53 -1.60 -7.87 -13.99
CA MET A 53 -2.85 -8.65 -14.05
C MET A 53 -4.05 -7.77 -14.45
N ALA A 54 -4.19 -6.60 -13.82
CA ALA A 54 -5.29 -5.69 -14.13
C ALA A 54 -5.20 -5.14 -15.57
N VAL A 55 -4.00 -4.78 -16.03
CA VAL A 55 -3.75 -4.32 -17.41
C VAL A 55 -4.10 -5.41 -18.42
N GLU A 56 -3.66 -6.63 -18.17
CA GLU A 56 -3.93 -7.78 -19.04
C GLU A 56 -5.45 -8.03 -19.16
N GLU A 57 -6.15 -8.10 -18.03
CA GLU A 57 -7.58 -8.33 -17.99
C GLU A 57 -8.37 -7.22 -18.71
N ILE A 58 -8.07 -5.95 -18.43
CA ILE A 58 -8.77 -4.81 -19.05
C ILE A 58 -8.50 -4.78 -20.55
N ASN A 59 -7.25 -4.97 -20.96
CA ASN A 59 -6.87 -4.94 -22.36
C ASN A 59 -7.42 -6.12 -23.16
N ALA A 60 -7.58 -7.29 -22.55
CA ALA A 60 -8.23 -8.45 -23.15
C ALA A 60 -9.73 -8.20 -23.43
N LYS A 61 -10.38 -7.38 -22.59
CA LYS A 61 -11.77 -6.95 -22.76
C LYS A 61 -11.95 -5.76 -23.73
N GLY A 62 -10.89 -5.34 -24.42
CA GLY A 62 -10.93 -4.24 -25.39
C GLY A 62 -10.46 -2.89 -24.86
N GLY A 63 -9.93 -2.85 -23.63
CA GLY A 63 -9.41 -1.63 -23.00
C GLY A 63 -10.51 -0.70 -22.48
N VAL A 64 -10.19 0.56 -22.32
CA VAL A 64 -11.10 1.61 -21.84
C VAL A 64 -11.52 2.48 -23.04
N ASN A 65 -12.81 2.51 -23.37
CA ASN A 65 -13.32 3.21 -24.55
C ASN A 65 -12.59 2.82 -25.86
N GLY A 66 -12.26 1.54 -26.01
CA GLY A 66 -11.54 1.02 -27.19
C GLY A 66 -10.04 1.32 -27.19
N LYS A 67 -9.48 1.96 -26.16
CA LYS A 67 -8.07 2.25 -26.03
C LYS A 67 -7.43 1.30 -25.01
N LYS A 68 -6.26 0.77 -25.32
CA LYS A 68 -5.48 -0.04 -24.38
C LYS A 68 -4.94 0.83 -23.25
N ILE A 69 -4.75 0.23 -22.07
CA ILE A 69 -4.07 0.87 -20.95
C ILE A 69 -2.64 0.36 -20.82
N GLU A 70 -1.77 1.22 -20.33
CA GLU A 70 -0.38 0.93 -19.98
C GLU A 70 -0.06 1.53 -18.61
N VAL A 71 0.59 0.77 -17.73
CA VAL A 71 1.09 1.29 -16.45
C VAL A 71 2.60 1.47 -16.56
N ILE A 72 3.06 2.71 -16.43
CA ILE A 72 4.48 3.08 -16.41
C ILE A 72 4.91 3.17 -14.95
N ILE A 73 5.70 2.18 -14.52
CA ILE A 73 6.25 2.13 -13.16
C ILE A 73 7.64 2.79 -13.18
N ASP A 74 7.88 3.70 -12.24
CA ASP A 74 9.19 4.32 -12.07
C ASP A 74 9.61 4.28 -10.59
N ASP A 75 10.90 4.08 -10.33
CA ASP A 75 11.45 3.75 -9.02
C ASP A 75 11.72 5.00 -8.17
N HIS A 76 11.10 5.08 -7.01
CA HIS A 76 11.39 6.12 -6.02
C HIS A 76 12.26 5.63 -4.84
N GLN A 77 12.79 4.39 -4.88
CA GLN A 77 13.75 3.85 -3.92
C GLN A 77 13.28 3.93 -2.46
N ALA A 78 11.98 3.87 -2.21
CA ALA A 78 11.36 4.09 -0.90
C ALA A 78 11.63 5.47 -0.26
N LYS A 79 12.09 6.48 -1.04
CA LYS A 79 12.41 7.83 -0.55
C LYS A 79 11.29 8.82 -0.88
N ASN A 80 10.83 9.59 0.11
CA ASN A 80 9.73 10.56 -0.07
C ASN A 80 10.06 11.63 -1.13
N ALA A 81 11.20 12.28 -1.05
CA ALA A 81 11.61 13.32 -2.00
C ALA A 81 11.73 12.76 -3.43
N MET A 82 12.23 11.54 -3.59
CA MET A 82 12.31 10.87 -4.89
C MET A 82 10.91 10.57 -5.46
N ALA A 83 9.93 10.26 -4.62
CA ALA A 83 8.56 10.02 -5.07
C ALA A 83 7.95 11.26 -5.74
N ALA A 84 8.22 12.47 -5.24
CA ALA A 84 7.85 13.72 -5.89
C ALA A 84 8.52 13.88 -7.27
N THR A 85 9.83 13.65 -7.35
CA THR A 85 10.60 13.75 -8.60
C THR A 85 10.09 12.76 -9.65
N VAL A 86 9.84 11.52 -9.25
CA VAL A 86 9.30 10.48 -10.13
C VAL A 86 7.90 10.83 -10.62
N ALA A 87 7.01 11.30 -9.72
CA ALA A 87 5.67 11.75 -10.11
C ALA A 87 5.71 12.87 -11.12
N GLU A 88 6.56 13.88 -10.92
CA GLU A 88 6.72 15.00 -11.87
C GLU A 88 7.25 14.53 -13.24
N LYS A 89 8.23 13.61 -13.25
CA LYS A 89 8.77 13.02 -14.48
C LYS A 89 7.68 12.25 -15.25
N LEU A 90 6.89 11.42 -14.55
CA LEU A 90 5.81 10.65 -15.17
C LEU A 90 4.78 11.58 -15.83
N ILE A 91 4.41 12.67 -15.17
CA ILE A 91 3.47 13.65 -15.72
C ILE A 91 4.06 14.41 -16.89
N THR A 92 5.27 14.99 -16.70
CA THR A 92 5.82 15.98 -17.65
C THR A 92 6.54 15.34 -18.83
N GLN A 93 7.19 14.20 -18.64
CA GLN A 93 7.97 13.51 -19.68
C GLN A 93 7.22 12.32 -20.27
N SER A 94 6.70 11.42 -19.44
CA SER A 94 5.97 10.24 -19.91
C SER A 94 4.53 10.57 -20.35
N LYS A 95 4.03 11.77 -20.00
CA LYS A 95 2.69 12.26 -20.37
C LYS A 95 1.57 11.32 -19.90
N VAL A 96 1.66 10.85 -18.67
CA VAL A 96 0.61 10.02 -18.07
C VAL A 96 -0.65 10.84 -17.82
N LEU A 97 -1.82 10.22 -17.95
CA LEU A 97 -3.13 10.84 -17.75
C LEU A 97 -3.52 10.86 -16.26
N VAL A 98 -3.05 9.91 -15.50
CA VAL A 98 -3.39 9.71 -14.09
C VAL A 98 -2.20 9.07 -13.38
N LEU A 99 -2.03 9.41 -12.11
CA LEU A 99 -1.10 8.75 -11.21
C LEU A 99 -1.82 7.77 -10.29
N THR A 100 -1.13 6.70 -9.91
CA THR A 100 -1.45 5.81 -8.79
C THR A 100 -0.15 5.47 -8.04
N GLY A 101 -0.19 4.62 -7.03
CA GLY A 101 1.03 4.16 -6.36
C GLY A 101 1.44 4.98 -5.14
N GLY A 102 2.73 4.90 -4.81
CA GLY A 102 3.24 5.43 -3.56
C GLY A 102 2.96 4.46 -2.40
N ARG A 103 3.91 3.59 -2.10
CA ARG A 103 3.76 2.51 -1.12
C ARG A 103 3.51 3.02 0.31
N ALA A 104 4.30 4.00 0.78
CA ALA A 104 4.17 4.56 2.12
C ALA A 104 3.48 5.94 2.10
N SER A 105 2.80 6.29 3.21
CA SER A 105 2.02 7.53 3.31
C SER A 105 2.87 8.79 3.10
N GLY A 106 4.13 8.79 3.52
CA GLY A 106 5.05 9.92 3.27
C GLY A 106 5.28 10.15 1.77
N GLN A 107 5.49 9.08 1.01
CA GLN A 107 5.63 9.14 -0.45
C GLN A 107 4.35 9.66 -1.11
N ALA A 108 3.19 9.15 -0.69
CA ALA A 108 1.90 9.58 -1.23
C ALA A 108 1.59 11.07 -0.95
N VAL A 109 2.00 11.62 0.18
CA VAL A 109 1.87 13.06 0.49
C VAL A 109 2.66 13.90 -0.53
N GLU A 110 3.86 13.45 -0.90
CA GLU A 110 4.70 14.13 -1.89
C GLU A 110 4.11 14.00 -3.30
N ILE A 111 3.68 12.80 -3.70
CA ILE A 111 2.99 12.57 -4.98
C ILE A 111 1.72 13.43 -5.07
N ALA A 112 0.91 13.48 -4.02
CA ALA A 112 -0.31 14.28 -3.96
C ALA A 112 -0.05 15.77 -4.17
N SER A 113 1.04 16.29 -3.59
CA SER A 113 1.44 17.70 -3.76
C SER A 113 1.83 18.01 -5.22
N VAL A 114 2.51 17.10 -5.90
CA VAL A 114 2.86 17.22 -7.32
C VAL A 114 1.61 17.10 -8.20
N ALA A 115 0.76 16.12 -7.94
CA ALA A 115 -0.49 15.89 -8.67
C ALA A 115 -1.41 17.12 -8.62
N GLN A 116 -1.58 17.70 -7.42
CA GLN A 116 -2.34 18.94 -7.23
C GLN A 116 -1.74 20.10 -8.01
N ARG A 117 -0.42 20.31 -7.91
CA ARG A 117 0.29 21.42 -8.60
C ARG A 117 0.19 21.30 -10.13
N LEU A 118 0.30 20.09 -10.66
CA LEU A 118 0.29 19.82 -12.10
C LEU A 118 -1.10 19.46 -12.64
N LYS A 119 -2.15 19.57 -11.81
CA LYS A 119 -3.55 19.28 -12.17
C LYS A 119 -3.71 17.93 -12.86
N THR A 120 -3.06 16.90 -12.31
CA THR A 120 -3.12 15.53 -12.80
C THR A 120 -3.80 14.66 -11.75
N PRO A 121 -4.85 13.89 -12.08
CA PRO A 121 -5.50 13.02 -11.11
C PRO A 121 -4.52 12.04 -10.47
N TYR A 122 -4.59 11.89 -9.16
CA TYR A 122 -3.86 10.88 -8.40
C TYR A 122 -4.84 10.02 -7.61
N VAL A 123 -4.90 8.74 -7.90
CA VAL A 123 -5.71 7.76 -7.19
C VAL A 123 -4.82 7.01 -6.19
N VAL A 124 -5.00 7.33 -4.92
CA VAL A 124 -4.28 6.69 -3.80
C VAL A 124 -4.81 5.27 -3.63
N ASP A 125 -3.99 4.28 -3.92
CA ASP A 125 -4.38 2.86 -3.95
C ASP A 125 -4.00 2.07 -2.68
N HIS A 126 -2.93 2.45 -1.97
CA HIS A 126 -2.43 1.73 -0.81
C HIS A 126 -2.14 2.62 0.40
N PRO A 127 -1.46 3.78 0.28
CA PRO A 127 -1.14 4.63 1.42
C PRO A 127 -2.38 5.11 2.17
N SER A 128 -2.40 4.95 3.51
CA SER A 128 -3.64 5.12 4.28
C SER A 128 -3.72 6.41 5.12
N ALA A 129 -2.61 7.16 5.34
CA ALA A 129 -2.70 8.35 6.20
C ALA A 129 -3.76 9.35 5.73
N ASP A 130 -4.55 9.85 6.67
CA ASP A 130 -5.68 10.74 6.42
C ASP A 130 -5.26 12.04 5.75
N ILE A 131 -4.09 12.58 6.11
CA ILE A 131 -3.55 13.84 5.60
C ILE A 131 -3.38 13.86 4.07
N ILE A 132 -3.28 12.70 3.41
CA ILE A 132 -3.10 12.63 1.95
C ILE A 132 -4.31 13.24 1.23
N THR A 133 -5.52 13.01 1.74
CA THR A 133 -6.77 13.53 1.16
C THR A 133 -7.47 14.59 2.02
N ALA A 134 -7.00 14.81 3.26
CA ALA A 134 -7.60 15.81 4.16
C ALA A 134 -7.22 17.27 3.83
N LYS A 135 -6.27 17.49 2.91
CA LYS A 135 -5.82 18.85 2.52
C LYS A 135 -6.78 19.59 1.59
N GLY A 136 -7.88 18.95 1.17
CA GLY A 136 -8.83 19.56 0.21
C GLY A 136 -8.28 19.67 -1.21
N PHE A 137 -7.35 18.79 -1.60
CA PHE A 137 -6.82 18.76 -2.95
C PHE A 137 -7.88 18.27 -3.95
N GLU A 138 -8.08 19.00 -5.04
CA GLU A 138 -9.08 18.70 -6.07
C GLU A 138 -8.67 17.55 -7.01
N TRP A 139 -7.35 17.26 -7.07
CA TRP A 139 -6.78 16.28 -7.97
C TRP A 139 -6.34 14.99 -7.28
N VAL A 140 -6.69 14.82 -6.01
CA VAL A 140 -6.28 13.66 -5.20
C VAL A 140 -7.50 12.88 -4.73
N PHE A 141 -7.59 11.63 -5.16
CA PHE A 141 -8.69 10.71 -4.88
C PHE A 141 -8.16 9.48 -4.16
N ARG A 142 -9.03 8.73 -3.51
CA ARG A 142 -8.66 7.52 -2.76
C ARG A 142 -9.66 6.40 -3.02
N ASN A 143 -9.14 5.18 -3.23
CA ASN A 143 -9.94 3.96 -3.30
C ASN A 143 -9.66 2.96 -2.17
N ASN A 144 -8.77 3.31 -1.22
CA ASN A 144 -8.44 2.51 -0.05
C ASN A 144 -8.89 3.20 1.25
N PRO A 145 -9.06 2.48 2.37
CA PRO A 145 -9.43 3.07 3.66
C PRO A 145 -8.41 4.10 4.16
N THR A 146 -8.89 5.10 4.91
CA THR A 146 -8.02 6.03 5.64
C THR A 146 -7.42 5.37 6.87
N GLY A 147 -6.31 5.92 7.37
CA GLY A 147 -5.62 5.41 8.55
C GLY A 147 -6.48 5.41 9.81
N SER A 148 -7.39 6.37 9.94
CA SER A 148 -8.37 6.42 11.04
C SER A 148 -9.35 5.25 11.06
N ILE A 149 -9.55 4.57 9.92
CA ILE A 149 -10.42 3.39 9.81
C ILE A 149 -9.68 2.10 10.23
N TYR A 150 -8.35 2.04 10.08
CA TYR A 150 -7.57 0.85 10.41
C TYR A 150 -7.84 0.31 11.83
N PRO A 151 -7.88 1.15 12.87
CA PRO A 151 -8.20 0.67 14.21
C PRO A 151 -9.66 0.25 14.42
N GLN A 152 -10.58 0.51 13.49
CA GLN A 152 -12.00 0.23 13.72
C GLN A 152 -12.28 -1.25 13.93
N ALA A 153 -11.59 -2.15 13.20
CA ALA A 153 -11.72 -3.60 13.40
C ALA A 153 -11.26 -3.99 14.81
N PHE A 154 -10.13 -3.44 15.27
CA PHE A 154 -9.64 -3.62 16.64
C PHE A 154 -10.60 -3.01 17.65
N ASN A 155 -11.05 -1.78 17.42
CA ASN A 155 -11.98 -1.06 18.29
C ASN A 155 -13.30 -1.84 18.46
N LYS A 156 -13.82 -2.38 17.35
CA LYS A 156 -15.00 -3.24 17.35
C LYS A 156 -14.75 -4.51 18.17
N PHE A 157 -13.65 -5.20 17.90
CA PHE A 157 -13.27 -6.42 18.63
C PHE A 157 -13.24 -6.20 20.15
N ILE A 158 -12.49 -5.20 20.63
CA ILE A 158 -12.36 -4.97 22.08
C ILE A 158 -13.63 -4.42 22.74
N SER A 159 -14.55 -3.84 21.96
CA SER A 159 -15.84 -3.36 22.48
C SER A 159 -16.92 -4.44 22.54
N GLU A 160 -16.91 -5.38 21.60
CA GLU A 160 -17.96 -6.40 21.43
C GLU A 160 -17.63 -7.75 22.07
N VAL A 161 -16.32 -8.07 22.19
CA VAL A 161 -15.89 -9.35 22.78
C VAL A 161 -15.78 -9.21 24.31
N PRO A 162 -16.55 -9.97 25.08
CA PRO A 162 -16.51 -9.90 26.55
C PRO A 162 -15.09 -10.13 27.08
N GLY A 163 -14.63 -9.22 27.93
CA GLY A 163 -13.29 -9.28 28.53
C GLY A 163 -12.12 -8.87 27.61
N ALA A 164 -12.40 -8.50 26.36
CA ALA A 164 -11.34 -8.07 25.43
C ALA A 164 -10.83 -6.64 25.70
N MET A 165 -11.61 -5.79 26.34
CA MET A 165 -11.17 -4.41 26.67
C MET A 165 -9.90 -4.45 27.52
N PRO A 166 -8.81 -3.77 27.12
CA PRO A 166 -7.58 -3.75 27.90
C PRO A 166 -7.73 -2.86 29.14
N LYS A 167 -7.05 -3.26 30.22
CA LYS A 167 -6.96 -2.45 31.46
C LYS A 167 -5.92 -1.32 31.34
N SER A 168 -4.92 -1.50 30.50
CA SER A 168 -3.90 -0.50 30.15
C SER A 168 -3.28 -0.88 28.79
N ALA A 169 -2.65 0.07 28.12
CA ALA A 169 -2.00 -0.16 26.84
C ALA A 169 -0.65 0.55 26.77
N ALA A 170 0.33 -0.11 26.15
CA ALA A 170 1.52 0.50 25.60
C ALA A 170 1.35 0.64 24.10
N VAL A 171 1.74 1.78 23.52
CA VAL A 171 1.73 2.04 22.08
C VAL A 171 3.15 2.34 21.63
N VAL A 172 3.67 1.52 20.72
CA VAL A 172 5.02 1.66 20.13
C VAL A 172 4.85 1.76 18.61
N TYR A 173 5.31 2.84 18.01
CA TYR A 173 5.02 3.15 16.62
C TYR A 173 6.17 3.83 15.90
N ASP A 174 6.26 3.59 14.59
CA ASP A 174 7.21 4.29 13.75
C ASP A 174 6.86 5.79 13.62
N ASN A 175 7.86 6.64 13.52
CA ASN A 175 7.70 8.10 13.47
C ASN A 175 7.29 8.64 12.09
N SER A 176 6.92 7.76 11.14
CA SER A 176 6.43 8.13 9.82
C SER A 176 5.03 8.78 9.88
N VAL A 177 4.59 9.32 8.75
CA VAL A 177 3.22 9.84 8.60
C VAL A 177 2.19 8.73 8.86
N PHE A 178 2.47 7.51 8.42
CA PHE A 178 1.61 6.35 8.69
C PHE A 178 1.55 6.02 10.17
N GLY A 179 2.71 5.81 10.81
CA GLY A 179 2.78 5.42 12.23
C GLY A 179 2.07 6.41 13.14
N LYS A 180 2.32 7.70 12.94
CA LYS A 180 1.64 8.78 13.68
C LYS A 180 0.14 8.81 13.48
N THR A 181 -0.35 8.60 12.24
CA THR A 181 -1.79 8.58 11.96
C THR A 181 -2.47 7.43 12.70
N ILE A 182 -1.93 6.22 12.61
CA ILE A 182 -2.52 5.04 13.24
C ILE A 182 -2.44 5.12 14.76
N SER A 183 -1.27 5.44 15.32
CA SER A 183 -1.08 5.53 16.78
C SER A 183 -2.01 6.58 17.41
N ASN A 184 -2.13 7.76 16.80
CA ASN A 184 -3.03 8.79 17.26
C ASN A 184 -4.50 8.32 17.25
N SER A 185 -4.94 7.64 16.19
CA SER A 185 -6.31 7.11 16.09
C SER A 185 -6.59 6.07 17.18
N VAL A 186 -5.67 5.11 17.38
CA VAL A 186 -5.78 4.08 18.43
C VAL A 186 -5.80 4.71 19.82
N MET A 187 -4.85 5.60 20.10
CA MET A 187 -4.74 6.24 21.41
C MET A 187 -5.98 7.10 21.72
N THR A 188 -6.51 7.83 20.74
CA THR A 188 -7.74 8.61 20.87
C THR A 188 -8.92 7.72 21.25
N PHE A 189 -9.06 6.58 20.58
CA PHE A 189 -10.10 5.62 20.90
C PHE A 189 -9.95 5.06 22.32
N LEU A 190 -8.76 4.59 22.69
CA LEU A 190 -8.52 4.02 24.03
C LEU A 190 -8.77 5.05 25.14
N LYS A 191 -8.34 6.30 24.94
CA LYS A 191 -8.64 7.40 25.86
C LYS A 191 -10.14 7.65 26.00
N SER A 192 -10.92 7.57 24.91
CA SER A 192 -12.39 7.69 24.95
C SER A 192 -13.07 6.57 25.74
N LYS A 193 -12.37 5.45 25.97
CA LYS A 193 -12.81 4.31 26.78
C LYS A 193 -12.19 4.32 28.18
N ASN A 194 -11.51 5.39 28.58
CA ASN A 194 -10.80 5.53 29.84
C ASN A 194 -9.70 4.45 30.05
N VAL A 195 -9.11 3.95 28.98
CA VAL A 195 -7.98 3.02 29.05
C VAL A 195 -6.68 3.80 29.19
N PRO A 196 -5.89 3.62 30.27
CA PRO A 196 -4.62 4.27 30.45
C PRO A 196 -3.60 3.88 29.38
N ILE A 197 -2.93 4.87 28.78
CA ILE A 197 -1.76 4.67 27.92
C ILE A 197 -0.53 4.78 28.81
N VAL A 198 0.09 3.66 29.11
CA VAL A 198 1.26 3.59 30.03
C VAL A 198 2.59 3.76 29.33
N ASN A 199 2.63 3.63 28.00
CA ASN A 199 3.76 3.98 27.14
C ASN A 199 3.24 4.57 25.82
N ASP A 200 3.93 5.60 25.35
CA ASP A 200 3.73 6.29 24.07
C ASP A 200 5.12 6.50 23.47
N GLU A 201 5.60 5.50 22.69
CA GLU A 201 6.99 5.42 22.24
C GLU A 201 7.08 5.46 20.72
N ALA A 202 7.59 6.57 20.19
CA ALA A 202 7.89 6.68 18.76
C ALA A 202 9.33 6.21 18.46
N TYR A 203 9.52 5.50 17.35
CA TYR A 203 10.83 5.06 16.87
C TYR A 203 11.06 5.45 15.40
N PRO A 204 12.32 5.63 14.95
CA PRO A 204 12.64 5.84 13.54
C PRO A 204 12.35 4.60 12.70
N VAL A 205 11.77 4.78 11.50
CA VAL A 205 11.56 3.69 10.55
C VAL A 205 12.90 3.01 10.21
N ASN A 206 12.89 1.69 10.05
CA ASN A 206 14.05 0.84 9.83
C ASN A 206 15.02 0.82 11.02
N SER A 207 14.51 0.94 12.23
CA SER A 207 15.29 0.74 13.45
C SER A 207 15.75 -0.71 13.58
N LEU A 208 16.97 -0.91 14.06
CA LEU A 208 17.55 -2.25 14.25
C LEU A 208 17.48 -2.72 15.72
N ASP A 209 17.23 -1.81 16.65
CA ASP A 209 17.17 -2.13 18.08
C ASP A 209 15.95 -1.50 18.76
N PHE A 210 15.10 -2.34 19.31
CA PHE A 210 13.90 -1.96 20.05
C PHE A 210 14.00 -2.27 21.55
N LYS A 211 15.14 -2.80 22.01
CA LYS A 211 15.31 -3.18 23.41
C LYS A 211 15.12 -2.02 24.39
N PRO A 212 15.59 -0.78 24.11
CA PRO A 212 15.33 0.35 24.99
C PRO A 212 13.82 0.64 25.17
N ALA A 213 13.05 0.62 24.07
CA ALA A 213 11.59 0.78 24.13
C ALA A 213 10.93 -0.37 24.89
N MET A 214 11.34 -1.61 24.63
CA MET A 214 10.80 -2.79 25.30
C MET A 214 11.15 -2.84 26.79
N THR A 215 12.28 -2.28 27.21
CA THR A 215 12.62 -2.14 28.65
C THR A 215 11.58 -1.27 29.36
N LYS A 216 11.23 -0.13 28.79
CA LYS A 216 10.19 0.76 29.32
C LYS A 216 8.82 0.09 29.34
N VAL A 217 8.46 -0.58 28.24
CA VAL A 217 7.18 -1.30 28.11
C VAL A 217 7.11 -2.38 29.20
N LYS A 218 8.18 -3.18 29.39
CA LYS A 218 8.22 -4.23 30.40
C LYS A 218 8.06 -3.67 31.82
N SER A 219 8.72 -2.56 32.15
CA SER A 219 8.63 -1.96 33.48
C SER A 219 7.22 -1.47 33.83
N ASN A 220 6.45 -1.02 32.84
CA ASN A 220 5.08 -0.54 33.03
C ASN A 220 4.02 -1.65 32.92
N ASN A 221 4.41 -2.88 32.55
CA ASN A 221 3.58 -4.09 32.52
C ASN A 221 2.17 -3.84 31.91
N PRO A 222 2.07 -3.41 30.65
CA PRO A 222 0.80 -3.11 30.03
C PRO A 222 -0.05 -4.36 29.83
N ASP A 223 -1.37 -4.22 29.89
CA ASP A 223 -2.30 -5.31 29.56
C ASP A 223 -2.25 -5.63 28.05
N TYR A 224 -2.14 -4.59 27.19
CA TYR A 224 -1.94 -4.75 25.74
C TYR A 224 -0.68 -4.01 25.27
N LEU A 225 0.06 -4.65 24.35
CA LEU A 225 1.11 -3.98 23.58
C LEU A 225 0.62 -3.77 22.15
N LEU A 226 0.41 -2.51 21.77
CA LEU A 226 -0.01 -2.09 20.45
C LEU A 226 1.22 -1.61 19.68
N MET A 227 1.48 -2.23 18.54
CA MET A 227 2.66 -1.98 17.71
C MET A 227 2.23 -1.47 16.34
N VAL A 228 2.80 -0.36 15.90
CA VAL A 228 2.53 0.19 14.56
C VAL A 228 3.82 0.20 13.77
N ALA A 229 3.85 -0.51 12.65
CA ALA A 229 5.02 -0.59 11.79
C ALA A 229 4.65 -0.55 10.30
N VAL A 230 5.21 0.42 9.60
CA VAL A 230 5.10 0.52 8.14
C VAL A 230 6.01 -0.50 7.45
N ALA A 231 7.21 -0.76 7.99
CA ALA A 231 8.17 -1.72 7.47
C ALA A 231 7.98 -3.11 8.09
N THR A 232 8.14 -4.16 7.29
CA THR A 232 8.05 -5.55 7.76
C THR A 232 9.18 -5.90 8.70
N THR A 233 10.40 -5.43 8.43
CA THR A 233 11.56 -5.61 9.31
C THR A 233 11.33 -5.05 10.70
N ASP A 234 10.72 -3.86 10.80
CA ASP A 234 10.41 -3.24 12.09
C ASP A 234 9.39 -4.07 12.87
N ALA A 235 8.32 -4.55 12.20
CA ALA A 235 7.31 -5.41 12.82
C ALA A 235 7.91 -6.69 13.38
N ILE A 236 8.83 -7.32 12.63
CA ILE A 236 9.54 -8.54 13.02
C ILE A 236 10.42 -8.27 14.25
N LEU A 237 11.30 -7.27 14.17
CA LEU A 237 12.25 -6.96 15.24
C LEU A 237 11.56 -6.46 16.51
N LEU A 238 10.50 -5.65 16.39
CA LEU A 238 9.67 -5.20 17.50
C LEU A 238 9.09 -6.39 18.26
N THR A 239 8.46 -7.31 17.53
CA THR A 239 7.86 -8.51 18.12
C THR A 239 8.90 -9.42 18.74
N LYS A 240 10.02 -9.65 18.03
CA LYS A 240 11.12 -10.47 18.49
C LYS A 240 11.72 -9.95 19.80
N HIS A 241 12.13 -8.68 19.83
CA HIS A 241 12.72 -8.07 21.02
C HIS A 241 11.74 -8.02 22.19
N ALA A 242 10.44 -7.74 21.95
CA ALA A 242 9.44 -7.78 23.00
C ALA A 242 9.38 -9.17 23.67
N LYS A 243 9.32 -10.23 22.88
CA LYS A 243 9.24 -11.61 23.39
C LYS A 243 10.54 -12.08 24.04
N GLU A 244 11.68 -11.80 23.41
CA GLU A 244 13.01 -12.15 23.97
C GLU A 244 13.29 -11.47 25.33
N MET A 245 12.80 -10.24 25.49
CA MET A 245 12.93 -9.51 26.75
C MET A 245 11.88 -9.90 27.81
N GLY A 246 10.96 -10.81 27.47
CA GLY A 246 9.91 -11.27 28.37
C GLY A 246 8.85 -10.21 28.64
N VAL A 247 8.55 -9.35 27.66
CA VAL A 247 7.32 -8.53 27.66
C VAL A 247 6.15 -9.47 27.46
N ALA A 248 5.22 -9.55 28.41
CA ALA A 248 4.15 -10.54 28.44
C ALA A 248 2.77 -9.89 28.61
N PRO A 249 2.33 -9.06 27.67
CA PRO A 249 0.97 -8.51 27.69
C PRO A 249 -0.05 -9.62 27.43
N ARG A 250 -1.29 -9.42 27.82
CA ARG A 250 -2.39 -10.31 27.47
C ARG A 250 -2.61 -10.39 25.94
N ALA A 251 -2.32 -9.32 25.19
CA ALA A 251 -2.33 -9.34 23.73
C ALA A 251 -1.25 -8.45 23.14
N PHE A 252 -0.64 -8.98 22.06
CA PHE A 252 0.15 -8.23 21.11
C PHE A 252 -0.74 -7.86 19.91
N VAL A 253 -0.83 -6.58 19.57
CA VAL A 253 -1.67 -6.13 18.45
C VAL A 253 -0.82 -5.30 17.49
N GLY A 254 -0.69 -5.76 16.25
CA GLY A 254 0.05 -5.10 15.19
C GLY A 254 -0.86 -4.32 14.24
N PHE A 255 -0.46 -3.13 13.86
CA PHE A 255 -1.10 -2.31 12.85
C PHE A 255 -0.13 -1.99 11.73
N GLY A 256 -0.58 -2.18 10.49
CA GLY A 256 0.20 -1.87 9.30
C GLY A 256 0.63 -3.08 8.50
N GLY A 257 1.15 -2.78 7.29
CA GLY A 257 1.52 -3.82 6.32
C GLY A 257 2.59 -4.79 6.82
N GLY A 258 3.42 -4.36 7.77
CA GLY A 258 4.46 -5.21 8.34
C GLY A 258 3.95 -6.45 9.08
N PHE A 259 2.79 -6.37 9.71
CA PHE A 259 2.21 -7.47 10.49
C PHE A 259 1.28 -8.39 9.66
N GLY A 260 0.79 -7.93 8.52
CA GLY A 260 -0.18 -8.66 7.70
C GLY A 260 0.42 -9.43 6.52
N VAL A 261 1.73 -9.51 6.41
CA VAL A 261 2.43 -10.21 5.32
C VAL A 261 2.94 -11.58 5.77
N GLU A 262 3.01 -12.52 4.82
CA GLU A 262 3.48 -13.89 5.07
C GLU A 262 4.89 -13.92 5.68
N ASP A 263 5.78 -13.03 5.24
CA ASP A 263 7.16 -12.93 5.72
C ASP A 263 7.23 -12.70 7.23
N PHE A 264 6.26 -11.98 7.83
CA PHE A 264 6.21 -11.78 9.28
C PHE A 264 6.10 -13.10 10.05
N ALA A 265 5.17 -13.95 9.65
CA ALA A 265 4.97 -15.25 10.30
C ALA A 265 6.12 -16.22 9.98
N LYS A 266 6.64 -16.18 8.74
CA LYS A 266 7.72 -17.04 8.28
C LYS A 266 9.03 -16.77 9.02
N GLU A 267 9.41 -15.50 9.18
CA GLU A 267 10.66 -15.10 9.83
C GLU A 267 10.61 -15.28 11.37
N LEU A 268 9.46 -15.05 11.99
CA LEU A 268 9.30 -15.19 13.44
C LEU A 268 9.00 -16.62 13.88
N GLY A 269 8.50 -17.48 12.99
CA GLY A 269 8.10 -18.83 13.35
C GLY A 269 7.16 -18.86 14.56
N PRO A 270 7.46 -19.66 15.61
CA PRO A 270 6.63 -19.73 16.81
C PRO A 270 6.43 -18.41 17.55
N GLN A 271 7.36 -17.45 17.40
CA GLN A 271 7.24 -16.13 18.03
C GLN A 271 6.13 -15.26 17.40
N SER A 272 5.63 -15.60 16.22
CA SER A 272 4.47 -14.91 15.63
C SER A 272 3.14 -15.26 16.30
N GLN A 273 3.09 -16.34 17.09
CA GLN A 273 1.87 -16.76 17.78
C GLN A 273 1.39 -15.71 18.79
N ASN A 274 0.07 -15.57 18.89
CA ASN A 274 -0.61 -14.60 19.76
C ASN A 274 -0.32 -13.13 19.40
N VAL A 275 0.10 -12.86 18.17
CA VAL A 275 0.14 -11.51 17.60
C VAL A 275 -1.08 -11.33 16.70
N PHE A 276 -1.98 -10.46 17.10
CA PHE A 276 -3.16 -10.10 16.31
C PHE A 276 -2.80 -8.95 15.37
N SER A 277 -3.36 -8.93 14.17
CA SER A 277 -3.18 -7.79 13.27
C SER A 277 -4.51 -7.27 12.76
N SER A 278 -4.58 -5.94 12.56
CA SER A 278 -5.68 -5.31 11.86
C SER A 278 -5.29 -5.14 10.39
N ALA A 279 -6.09 -5.67 9.49
CA ALA A 279 -5.89 -5.58 8.06
C ALA A 279 -7.06 -4.85 7.38
N ALA A 280 -6.76 -4.11 6.30
CA ALA A 280 -7.79 -3.46 5.50
C ALA A 280 -8.64 -4.47 4.73
N TRP A 281 -8.08 -5.63 4.45
CA TRP A 281 -8.74 -6.74 3.76
C TRP A 281 -8.17 -8.07 4.25
N SER A 282 -9.06 -9.02 4.58
CA SER A 282 -8.67 -10.31 5.13
C SER A 282 -8.87 -11.50 4.17
N GLY A 283 -9.41 -11.26 2.98
CA GLY A 283 -9.66 -12.32 2.02
C GLY A 283 -10.68 -13.36 2.51
N ASN A 284 -11.87 -12.93 2.94
CA ASN A 284 -12.90 -13.86 3.41
C ASN A 284 -13.12 -15.01 2.41
N PRO A 285 -12.76 -16.27 2.75
CA PRO A 285 -12.83 -17.40 1.81
C PRO A 285 -14.27 -17.77 1.41
N ASN A 286 -15.27 -17.25 2.09
CA ASN A 286 -16.68 -17.48 1.77
C ASN A 286 -17.23 -16.45 0.77
N ASP A 287 -16.52 -15.37 0.51
CA ASP A 287 -16.90 -14.38 -0.48
C ASP A 287 -16.60 -14.87 -1.90
N ALA A 288 -17.59 -14.74 -2.81
CA ALA A 288 -17.46 -15.21 -4.19
C ALA A 288 -16.36 -14.45 -4.95
N THR A 289 -16.23 -13.14 -4.70
CA THR A 289 -15.21 -12.30 -5.33
C THR A 289 -13.80 -12.69 -4.86
N VAL A 290 -13.65 -13.05 -3.59
CA VAL A 290 -12.38 -13.55 -3.05
C VAL A 290 -12.01 -14.89 -3.66
N LYS A 291 -12.98 -15.80 -3.82
CA LYS A 291 -12.76 -17.09 -4.51
C LYS A 291 -12.33 -16.90 -5.97
N GLU A 292 -12.91 -15.92 -6.65
CA GLU A 292 -12.53 -15.56 -8.03
C GLU A 292 -11.10 -15.05 -8.10
N PHE A 293 -10.72 -14.17 -7.16
CA PHE A 293 -9.36 -13.61 -7.09
C PHE A 293 -8.26 -14.66 -6.88
N TYR A 294 -8.56 -15.76 -6.17
CA TYR A 294 -7.59 -16.83 -5.90
C TYR A 294 -7.57 -17.94 -6.96
N LYS A 295 -8.36 -17.85 -8.02
CA LYS A 295 -8.30 -18.75 -9.19
C LYS A 295 -7.19 -18.35 -10.15
#